data_253999cbc6f6a33a03aea8bbe1bd034c
#
_entry.id   253999cbc6f6a33a03aea8bbe1bd034c
#
_cell.length_a   1.000
_cell.length_b   1.000
_cell.length_c   1.000
_cell.angle_alpha   90.00
_cell.angle_beta   90.00
_cell.angle_gamma   90.00
#
_symmetry.space_group_name_H-M   'P 1'
#
loop_
_entity.id
_entity.type
_entity.pdbx_description
1 polymer ?
#
loop_
_entity_poly.entity_id
_entity_poly.type
_entity_poly.pdbx_seq_one_letter_code
_entity_poly.pdbx_strand_id
1 'polypeptide(L)'
;MKKFAYILILFITLVLTSCGVSSGHFKFEGKFLNMNQGEFYVYSPDGGFEGVDTIKVEGGRFTFETECKEDFTIMLVFPNFSEQPIFAKSGKSVEIKADASHLKEMEVSGTKDNELMTKFRQSILKDTPPEAKKHAEDFIREHPNSVCSIYLIKKYFITSTQPDYRKALSLINIVEKEQPKNGQLAKMKQLAETMKNVGTGATLPSFTAYDINGKLISSTEMSSAPVAVIYTWATYNYDSQDMQRELKSRQKKSNGKLKLMAFCLDASKSECKNNIKRDSIACPIICNGEMLEDKTLKKLGL
;
A
#
# COMPACT_ATOMS: atom_id res chain seq x y z
N MET A 1 17.44 62.90 0.60
CA MET A 1 18.15 61.59 0.58
C MET A 1 17.73 60.65 1.70
N LYS A 2 17.72 61.08 3.00
CA LYS A 2 17.33 60.18 4.13
C LYS A 2 15.90 59.62 4.02
N LYS A 3 14.91 60.44 3.63
CA LYS A 3 13.53 59.96 3.45
C LYS A 3 13.36 58.94 2.33
N PHE A 4 14.12 59.04 1.25
CA PHE A 4 14.12 58.08 0.15
C PHE A 4 14.73 56.75 0.55
N ALA A 5 15.78 56.79 1.38
CA ALA A 5 16.40 55.56 1.95
C ALA A 5 15.44 54.82 2.89
N TYR A 6 14.64 55.51 3.71
CA TYR A 6 13.64 54.87 4.58
C TYR A 6 12.48 54.25 3.79
N ILE A 7 12.04 54.90 2.70
CA ILE A 7 11.00 54.36 1.80
C ILE A 7 11.54 53.12 1.08
N LEU A 8 12.79 53.13 0.62
CA LEU A 8 13.43 51.99 -0.02
C LEU A 8 13.61 50.80 0.95
N ILE A 9 14.01 51.07 2.21
CA ILE A 9 14.13 50.07 3.26
C ILE A 9 12.74 49.49 3.61
N LEU A 10 11.71 50.32 3.73
CA LEU A 10 10.34 49.87 3.98
C LEU A 10 9.81 49.02 2.82
N PHE A 11 10.15 49.34 1.57
CA PHE A 11 9.75 48.55 0.40
C PHE A 11 10.49 47.22 0.33
N ILE A 12 11.76 47.18 0.72
CA ILE A 12 12.55 45.94 0.81
C ILE A 12 12.04 45.05 1.93
N THR A 13 11.62 45.59 3.06
CA THR A 13 11.02 44.80 4.16
C THR A 13 9.63 44.25 3.80
N LEU A 14 8.85 44.95 2.97
CA LEU A 14 7.56 44.45 2.49
C LEU A 14 7.70 43.32 1.45
N VAL A 15 8.81 43.25 0.69
CA VAL A 15 9.09 42.19 -0.28
C VAL A 15 9.61 40.91 0.40
N LEU A 16 10.10 41.01 1.64
CA LEU A 16 10.58 39.87 2.43
C LEU A 16 9.47 39.16 3.22
N THR A 17 8.22 39.61 3.18
CA THR A 17 7.08 38.78 3.60
C THR A 17 6.86 37.72 2.53
N SER A 18 7.81 36.82 2.43
CA SER A 18 7.70 35.59 1.65
C SER A 18 6.39 34.92 1.99
N CYS A 19 5.58 34.65 0.99
CA CYS A 19 4.41 33.79 1.05
C CYS A 19 4.86 32.36 1.38
N GLY A 20 5.41 32.15 2.57
CA GLY A 20 5.67 30.84 3.12
C GLY A 20 4.36 30.17 3.49
N VAL A 21 4.26 28.88 3.31
CA VAL A 21 3.13 28.07 3.79
C VAL A 21 2.97 28.26 5.29
N SER A 22 1.73 28.41 5.76
CA SER A 22 1.42 28.58 7.19
C SER A 22 2.00 27.40 7.99
N SER A 23 2.47 27.69 9.21
CA SER A 23 2.82 26.62 10.14
C SER A 23 1.65 25.65 10.30
N GLY A 24 1.89 24.35 10.23
CA GLY A 24 0.82 23.35 10.31
C GLY A 24 0.14 23.03 8.97
N HIS A 25 0.63 23.56 7.85
CA HIS A 25 0.14 23.24 6.50
C HIS A 25 1.29 22.75 5.63
N PHE A 26 0.93 22.02 4.59
CA PHE A 26 1.84 21.62 3.51
C PHE A 26 1.21 22.01 2.18
N LYS A 27 2.03 22.53 1.29
CA LYS A 27 1.60 22.94 -0.04
C LYS A 27 2.47 22.28 -1.11
N PHE A 28 1.86 21.88 -2.20
CA PHE A 28 2.60 21.66 -3.44
C PHE A 28 1.96 22.44 -4.59
N GLU A 29 2.79 22.87 -5.48
CA GLU A 29 2.38 23.50 -6.72
C GLU A 29 3.23 22.95 -7.87
N GLY A 30 2.70 22.99 -9.06
CA GLY A 30 3.44 22.44 -10.17
C GLY A 30 2.94 22.83 -11.53
N LYS A 31 3.70 22.34 -12.53
CA LYS A 31 3.40 22.53 -13.93
C LYS A 31 3.55 21.21 -14.67
N PHE A 32 2.53 20.90 -15.48
CA PHE A 32 2.61 19.84 -16.48
C PHE A 32 3.03 20.40 -17.83
N LEU A 33 3.95 19.71 -18.47
CA LEU A 33 4.14 19.78 -19.91
C LEU A 33 3.15 18.83 -20.58
N ASN A 34 2.69 19.18 -21.79
CA ASN A 34 1.79 18.36 -22.60
C ASN A 34 0.40 18.08 -21.98
N MET A 35 0.01 18.88 -20.96
CA MET A 35 -1.33 18.89 -20.38
C MET A 35 -1.75 20.32 -20.06
N ASN A 36 -2.71 20.86 -20.80
CA ASN A 36 -3.20 22.22 -20.56
C ASN A 36 -4.39 22.25 -19.59
N GLN A 37 -5.25 21.24 -19.66
CA GLN A 37 -6.41 21.05 -18.78
C GLN A 37 -6.54 19.57 -18.42
N GLY A 38 -7.02 19.29 -17.22
CA GLY A 38 -7.25 17.95 -16.73
C GLY A 38 -7.48 17.92 -15.23
N GLU A 39 -7.55 16.71 -14.69
CA GLU A 39 -7.65 16.50 -13.25
C GLU A 39 -6.88 15.24 -12.86
N PHE A 40 -6.44 15.19 -11.63
CA PHE A 40 -5.86 14.03 -10.99
C PHE A 40 -6.26 13.99 -9.52
N TYR A 41 -6.11 12.85 -8.89
CA TYR A 41 -6.58 12.65 -7.52
C TYR A 41 -5.43 12.58 -6.55
N VAL A 42 -5.73 12.90 -5.28
CA VAL A 42 -4.80 12.74 -4.17
C VAL A 42 -5.48 12.05 -3.00
N TYR A 43 -4.74 11.19 -2.32
CA TYR A 43 -5.15 10.59 -1.06
C TYR A 43 -3.95 10.39 -0.14
N SER A 44 -4.20 10.19 1.15
CA SER A 44 -3.14 9.85 2.12
C SER A 44 -3.28 8.41 2.58
N PRO A 45 -2.31 7.52 2.28
CA PRO A 45 -2.35 6.12 2.70
C PRO A 45 -2.02 5.92 4.18
N ASP A 46 -1.56 6.95 4.87
CA ASP A 46 -1.11 6.94 6.26
C ASP A 46 -1.94 7.86 7.18
N GLY A 47 -3.07 8.37 6.66
CA GLY A 47 -4.05 9.10 7.47
C GLY A 47 -3.74 10.58 7.65
N GLY A 48 -2.94 11.19 6.78
CA GLY A 48 -2.67 12.63 6.80
C GLY A 48 -3.91 13.48 6.55
N PHE A 49 -4.85 12.97 5.74
CA PHE A 49 -6.21 13.50 5.57
C PHE A 49 -7.15 12.37 5.13
N GLU A 50 -8.45 12.59 5.28
CA GLU A 50 -9.47 11.60 4.94
C GLU A 50 -9.96 11.72 3.49
N GLY A 51 -10.28 10.57 2.90
CA GLY A 51 -10.89 10.50 1.57
C GLY A 51 -9.92 10.71 0.42
N VAL A 52 -10.51 11.05 -0.73
CA VAL A 52 -9.80 11.34 -1.99
C VAL A 52 -10.20 12.76 -2.41
N ASP A 53 -9.22 13.57 -2.72
CA ASP A 53 -9.43 14.93 -3.22
C ASP A 53 -9.07 15.02 -4.70
N THR A 54 -9.63 16.00 -5.40
CA THR A 54 -9.42 16.21 -6.83
C THR A 54 -8.67 17.49 -7.09
N ILE A 55 -7.56 17.40 -7.83
CA ILE A 55 -6.75 18.55 -8.24
C ILE A 55 -7.00 18.84 -9.71
N LYS A 56 -7.44 20.08 -9.99
CA LYS A 56 -7.65 20.57 -11.35
C LYS A 56 -6.35 21.17 -11.90
N VAL A 57 -6.09 20.88 -13.16
CA VAL A 57 -5.00 21.47 -13.94
C VAL A 57 -5.58 22.52 -14.87
N GLU A 58 -5.12 23.77 -14.76
CA GLU A 58 -5.55 24.90 -15.58
C GLU A 58 -4.32 25.62 -16.15
N GLY A 59 -4.27 25.77 -17.46
CA GLY A 59 -3.07 26.32 -18.14
C GLY A 59 -1.80 25.52 -17.86
N GLY A 60 -1.94 24.21 -17.64
CA GLY A 60 -0.84 23.33 -17.28
C GLY A 60 -0.37 23.47 -15.82
N ARG A 61 -1.02 24.30 -15.00
CA ARG A 61 -0.64 24.56 -13.61
C ARG A 61 -1.63 23.95 -12.64
N PHE A 62 -1.16 23.63 -11.46
CA PHE A 62 -1.96 23.12 -10.37
C PHE A 62 -1.36 23.51 -9.01
N THR A 63 -2.20 23.53 -8.00
CA THR A 63 -1.78 23.73 -6.61
C THR A 63 -2.67 22.92 -5.68
N PHE A 64 -2.11 22.51 -4.57
CA PHE A 64 -2.82 21.81 -3.49
C PHE A 64 -2.20 22.23 -2.16
N GLU A 65 -3.06 22.52 -1.18
CA GLU A 65 -2.65 22.83 0.18
C GLU A 65 -3.54 22.07 1.14
N THR A 66 -2.95 21.52 2.20
CA THR A 66 -3.66 20.75 3.20
C THR A 66 -3.06 20.98 4.59
N GLU A 67 -3.86 20.74 5.63
CA GLU A 67 -3.35 20.72 6.99
C GLU A 67 -2.30 19.62 7.14
N CYS A 68 -1.20 19.93 7.82
CA CYS A 68 -0.06 19.02 8.02
C CYS A 68 0.53 19.27 9.41
N LYS A 69 -0.11 18.68 10.42
CA LYS A 69 0.38 18.73 11.82
C LYS A 69 1.57 17.81 12.02
N GLU A 70 1.53 16.65 11.42
CA GLU A 70 2.57 15.62 11.40
C GLU A 70 2.95 15.29 9.95
N ASP A 71 4.17 14.81 9.75
CA ASP A 71 4.65 14.43 8.42
C ASP A 71 3.87 13.19 7.93
N PHE A 72 3.43 13.20 6.67
CA PHE A 72 2.68 12.10 6.05
C PHE A 72 2.93 11.99 4.54
N THR A 73 2.44 10.91 3.94
CA THR A 73 2.56 10.68 2.51
C THR A 73 1.28 11.07 1.78
N ILE A 74 1.42 11.79 0.67
CA ILE A 74 0.36 12.05 -0.30
C ILE A 74 0.64 11.21 -1.54
N MET A 75 -0.35 10.46 -2.01
CA MET A 75 -0.27 9.76 -3.29
C MET A 75 -0.98 10.57 -4.35
N LEU A 76 -0.24 10.96 -5.40
CA LEU A 76 -0.82 11.53 -6.61
C LEU A 76 -1.26 10.38 -7.52
N VAL A 77 -2.52 10.35 -7.90
CA VAL A 77 -3.10 9.33 -8.78
C VAL A 77 -3.48 9.99 -10.10
N PHE A 78 -2.79 9.64 -11.15
CA PHE A 78 -3.00 10.19 -12.48
C PHE A 78 -4.11 9.44 -13.25
N PRO A 79 -4.67 10.02 -14.33
CA PRO A 79 -5.77 9.39 -15.08
C PRO A 79 -5.45 8.00 -15.66
N ASN A 80 -4.17 7.66 -15.83
CA ASN A 80 -3.71 6.34 -16.24
C ASN A 80 -3.52 5.38 -15.06
N PHE A 81 -4.02 5.73 -13.86
CA PHE A 81 -3.87 5.00 -12.61
C PHE A 81 -2.43 4.81 -12.12
N SER A 82 -1.46 5.51 -12.71
CA SER A 82 -0.12 5.54 -12.12
C SER A 82 -0.09 6.41 -10.87
N GLU A 83 0.70 6.00 -9.89
CA GLU A 83 0.79 6.68 -8.59
C GLU A 83 2.21 7.19 -8.34
N GLN A 84 2.29 8.39 -7.74
CA GLN A 84 3.56 8.97 -7.31
C GLN A 84 3.44 9.53 -5.88
N PRO A 85 4.40 9.23 -5.00
CA PRO A 85 4.39 9.75 -3.64
C PRO A 85 4.95 11.16 -3.58
N ILE A 86 4.35 11.97 -2.71
CA ILE A 86 4.86 13.24 -2.21
C ILE A 86 4.94 13.14 -0.69
N PHE A 87 6.06 13.49 -0.10
CA PHE A 87 6.25 13.47 1.34
C PHE A 87 5.97 14.87 1.89
N ALA A 88 4.81 14.99 2.54
CA ALA A 88 4.37 16.22 3.15
C ALA A 88 5.12 16.46 4.48
N LYS A 89 5.53 17.69 4.70
CA LYS A 89 6.21 18.12 5.92
C LYS A 89 5.63 19.45 6.38
N SER A 90 5.31 19.54 7.66
CA SER A 90 4.68 20.72 8.27
C SER A 90 5.46 22.02 7.98
N GLY A 91 4.74 23.04 7.52
CA GLY A 91 5.29 24.36 7.19
C GLY A 91 6.20 24.38 5.94
N LYS A 92 6.16 23.35 5.11
CA LYS A 92 6.97 23.26 3.89
C LYS A 92 6.11 23.25 2.63
N SER A 93 6.76 23.62 1.53
CA SER A 93 6.18 23.49 0.18
C SER A 93 7.16 22.79 -0.75
N VAL A 94 6.60 22.20 -1.80
CA VAL A 94 7.38 21.58 -2.88
C VAL A 94 6.88 22.04 -4.25
N GLU A 95 7.80 22.08 -5.20
CA GLU A 95 7.50 22.34 -6.61
C GLU A 95 7.54 21.01 -7.37
N ILE A 96 6.54 20.79 -8.24
CA ILE A 96 6.43 19.59 -9.08
C ILE A 96 6.55 20.00 -10.54
N LYS A 97 7.47 19.35 -11.26
CA LYS A 97 7.62 19.44 -12.71
C LYS A 97 7.40 18.06 -13.31
N ALA A 98 6.46 17.95 -14.23
CA ALA A 98 6.15 16.67 -14.86
C ALA A 98 5.78 16.87 -16.33
N ASP A 99 6.07 15.87 -17.13
CA ASP A 99 5.50 15.71 -18.47
C ASP A 99 4.36 14.69 -18.39
N ALA A 100 3.15 15.08 -18.80
CA ALA A 100 1.98 14.21 -18.77
C ALA A 100 2.16 12.94 -19.62
N SER A 101 3.07 12.95 -20.60
CA SER A 101 3.43 11.79 -21.41
C SER A 101 4.47 10.89 -20.74
N HIS A 102 5.20 11.40 -19.72
CA HIS A 102 6.34 10.74 -19.08
C HIS A 102 6.31 10.93 -17.55
N LEU A 103 5.17 10.57 -16.91
CA LEU A 103 4.96 10.77 -15.47
C LEU A 103 5.97 10.07 -14.55
N LYS A 104 6.66 9.04 -15.05
CA LYS A 104 7.76 8.39 -14.32
C LYS A 104 8.98 9.31 -14.11
N GLU A 105 9.13 10.33 -14.95
CA GLU A 105 10.22 11.30 -14.90
C GLU A 105 9.91 12.52 -14.05
N MET A 106 8.77 12.52 -13.36
CA MET A 106 8.33 13.63 -12.50
C MET A 106 9.41 14.04 -11.50
N GLU A 107 9.69 15.33 -11.45
CA GLU A 107 10.62 15.94 -10.50
C GLU A 107 9.86 16.64 -9.39
N VAL A 108 10.30 16.44 -8.16
CA VAL A 108 9.78 17.12 -6.98
C VAL A 108 10.95 17.70 -6.20
N SER A 109 10.92 19.01 -5.97
CA SER A 109 11.96 19.75 -5.26
C SER A 109 11.38 20.56 -4.10
N GLY A 110 12.23 20.99 -3.16
CA GLY A 110 11.86 21.84 -2.02
C GLY A 110 11.97 21.15 -0.66
N THR A 111 12.04 19.82 -0.61
CA THR A 111 12.38 19.10 0.62
C THR A 111 13.29 17.91 0.34
N LYS A 112 14.16 17.58 1.30
CA LYS A 112 15.17 16.53 1.15
C LYS A 112 14.59 15.19 0.70
N ASP A 113 13.50 14.73 1.33
CA ASP A 113 12.91 13.43 1.01
C ASP A 113 12.30 13.40 -0.40
N ASN A 114 11.64 14.48 -0.83
CA ASN A 114 11.10 14.57 -2.18
C ASN A 114 12.21 14.62 -3.26
N GLU A 115 13.32 15.30 -2.98
CA GLU A 115 14.49 15.33 -3.86
C GLU A 115 15.20 13.96 -3.90
N LEU A 116 15.32 13.27 -2.78
CA LEU A 116 15.83 11.91 -2.72
C LEU A 116 14.95 10.95 -3.54
N MET A 117 13.62 11.06 -3.40
CA MET A 117 12.69 10.25 -4.19
C MET A 117 12.75 10.56 -5.68
N THR A 118 12.97 11.83 -6.06
CA THR A 118 13.19 12.22 -7.44
C THR A 118 14.45 11.57 -8.01
N LYS A 119 15.58 11.62 -7.29
CA LYS A 119 16.83 10.96 -7.70
C LYS A 119 16.67 9.46 -7.84
N PHE A 120 15.98 8.83 -6.89
CA PHE A 120 15.68 7.40 -6.98
C PHE A 120 14.84 7.07 -8.21
N ARG A 121 13.76 7.81 -8.51
CA ARG A 121 12.95 7.59 -9.71
C ARG A 121 13.79 7.69 -10.99
N GLN A 122 14.63 8.71 -11.08
CA GLN A 122 15.51 8.94 -12.23
C GLN A 122 16.52 7.80 -12.40
N SER A 123 17.07 7.27 -11.30
CA SER A 123 18.06 6.18 -11.36
C SER A 123 17.49 4.87 -11.90
N ILE A 124 16.18 4.63 -11.71
CA ILE A 124 15.52 3.38 -12.11
C ILE A 124 14.70 3.45 -13.41
N LEU A 125 14.75 4.56 -14.15
CA LEU A 125 13.92 4.78 -15.35
C LEU A 125 14.06 3.67 -16.40
N LYS A 126 15.27 3.11 -16.53
CA LYS A 126 15.60 2.08 -17.52
C LYS A 126 15.71 0.68 -16.93
N ASP A 127 15.46 0.54 -15.63
CA ASP A 127 15.63 -0.71 -14.93
C ASP A 127 14.51 -1.71 -15.25
N THR A 128 14.88 -2.96 -15.30
CA THR A 128 13.93 -4.07 -15.21
C THR A 128 13.35 -4.15 -13.77
N PRO A 129 12.18 -4.77 -13.56
CA PRO A 129 11.62 -4.90 -12.22
C PRO A 129 12.56 -5.51 -11.16
N PRO A 130 13.38 -6.54 -11.44
CA PRO A 130 14.37 -7.04 -10.50
C PRO A 130 15.49 -6.02 -10.18
N GLU A 131 15.97 -5.26 -11.17
CA GLU A 131 16.99 -4.23 -10.97
C GLU A 131 16.44 -3.08 -10.13
N ALA A 132 15.24 -2.59 -10.43
CA ALA A 132 14.58 -1.56 -9.63
C ALA A 132 14.36 -2.01 -8.17
N LYS A 133 14.04 -3.30 -7.92
CA LYS A 133 13.94 -3.88 -6.58
C LYS A 133 15.28 -3.89 -5.87
N LYS A 134 16.38 -4.17 -6.58
CA LYS A 134 17.74 -4.13 -6.03
C LYS A 134 18.14 -2.69 -5.69
N HIS A 135 17.93 -1.74 -6.60
CA HIS A 135 18.22 -0.33 -6.34
C HIS A 135 17.40 0.22 -5.17
N ALA A 136 16.14 -0.25 -4.99
CA ALA A 136 15.34 0.09 -3.81
C ALA A 136 15.97 -0.47 -2.52
N GLU A 137 16.51 -1.70 -2.52
CA GLU A 137 17.22 -2.24 -1.36
C GLU A 137 18.46 -1.41 -1.03
N ASP A 138 19.27 -1.06 -2.04
CA ASP A 138 20.49 -0.26 -1.85
C ASP A 138 20.14 1.13 -1.30
N PHE A 139 19.15 1.81 -1.87
CA PHE A 139 18.64 3.09 -1.37
C PHE A 139 18.21 3.03 0.10
N ILE A 140 17.45 1.99 0.49
CA ILE A 140 16.97 1.82 1.87
C ILE A 140 18.13 1.67 2.85
N ARG A 141 19.19 0.97 2.44
CA ARG A 141 20.40 0.81 3.26
C ARG A 141 21.21 2.09 3.39
N GLU A 142 21.26 2.90 2.34
CA GLU A 142 21.98 4.18 2.33
C GLU A 142 21.23 5.31 3.04
N HIS A 143 19.88 5.26 3.03
CA HIS A 143 19.01 6.29 3.58
C HIS A 143 17.99 5.77 4.62
N PRO A 144 18.41 5.03 5.66
CA PRO A 144 17.47 4.41 6.60
C PRO A 144 16.66 5.42 7.43
N ASN A 145 17.14 6.66 7.53
CA ASN A 145 16.46 7.76 8.24
C ASN A 145 15.43 8.52 7.37
N SER A 146 15.30 8.19 6.07
CA SER A 146 14.35 8.82 5.15
C SER A 146 13.00 8.12 5.17
N VAL A 147 11.91 8.87 5.09
CA VAL A 147 10.55 8.35 4.90
C VAL A 147 10.42 7.62 3.54
N CYS A 148 11.23 7.99 2.54
CA CYS A 148 11.31 7.28 1.27
C CYS A 148 11.59 5.79 1.47
N SER A 149 12.46 5.43 2.42
CA SER A 149 12.81 4.03 2.71
C SER A 149 11.61 3.22 3.18
N ILE A 150 10.73 3.81 4.00
CA ILE A 150 9.49 3.16 4.43
C ILE A 150 8.56 2.90 3.22
N TYR A 151 8.39 3.92 2.38
CA TYR A 151 7.60 3.81 1.15
C TYR A 151 8.16 2.72 0.21
N LEU A 152 9.48 2.68 0.01
CA LEU A 152 10.13 1.72 -0.88
C LEU A 152 10.05 0.28 -0.33
N ILE A 153 10.17 0.07 0.99
CA ILE A 153 9.93 -1.24 1.61
C ILE A 153 8.52 -1.71 1.29
N LYS A 154 7.52 -0.85 1.52
CA LYS A 154 6.12 -1.18 1.22
C LYS A 154 5.95 -1.55 -0.24
N LYS A 155 6.39 -0.70 -1.15
CA LYS A 155 6.18 -0.83 -2.61
C LYS A 155 6.87 -2.06 -3.19
N TYR A 156 8.14 -2.28 -2.89
CA TYR A 156 8.96 -3.29 -3.57
C TYR A 156 9.00 -4.64 -2.86
N PHE A 157 8.74 -4.69 -1.54
CA PHE A 157 8.92 -5.92 -0.76
C PHE A 157 7.64 -6.44 -0.12
N ILE A 158 6.62 -5.59 0.10
CA ILE A 158 5.36 -5.98 0.75
C ILE A 158 4.21 -6.04 -0.24
N THR A 159 3.92 -4.95 -0.98
CA THR A 159 2.77 -4.85 -1.88
C THR A 159 3.09 -5.16 -3.34
N SER A 160 4.28 -5.67 -3.62
CA SER A 160 4.66 -6.10 -4.97
C SER A 160 3.91 -7.38 -5.37
N THR A 161 3.83 -7.65 -6.67
CA THR A 161 3.24 -8.90 -7.20
C THR A 161 3.95 -10.17 -6.71
N GLN A 162 5.21 -10.04 -6.28
CA GLN A 162 5.99 -11.10 -5.66
C GLN A 162 6.60 -10.57 -4.35
N PRO A 163 5.82 -10.58 -3.24
CA PRO A 163 6.29 -10.10 -1.95
C PRO A 163 7.47 -10.90 -1.42
N ASP A 164 8.40 -10.22 -0.78
CA ASP A 164 9.51 -10.85 -0.06
C ASP A 164 9.53 -10.37 1.39
N TYR A 165 8.69 -10.98 2.20
CA TYR A 165 8.52 -10.60 3.60
C TYR A 165 9.77 -10.82 4.46
N ARG A 166 10.64 -11.79 4.12
CA ARG A 166 11.90 -12.01 4.83
C ARG A 166 12.88 -10.86 4.56
N LYS A 167 12.99 -10.45 3.30
CA LYS A 167 13.78 -9.28 2.92
C LYS A 167 13.18 -8.01 3.51
N ALA A 168 11.86 -7.83 3.44
CA ALA A 168 11.17 -6.70 4.07
C ALA A 168 11.54 -6.59 5.54
N LEU A 169 11.48 -7.67 6.32
CA LEU A 169 11.87 -7.68 7.74
C LEU A 169 13.32 -7.27 7.96
N SER A 170 14.23 -7.76 7.13
CA SER A 170 15.65 -7.37 7.25
C SER A 170 15.85 -5.88 7.05
N LEU A 171 15.14 -5.28 6.09
CA LEU A 171 15.19 -3.85 5.79
C LEU A 171 14.46 -3.01 6.84
N ILE A 172 13.30 -3.47 7.31
CA ILE A 172 12.57 -2.85 8.42
C ILE A 172 13.46 -2.74 9.65
N ASN A 173 14.18 -3.80 10.01
CA ASN A 173 15.08 -3.78 11.16
C ASN A 173 16.25 -2.78 11.02
N ILE A 174 16.66 -2.45 9.79
CA ILE A 174 17.66 -1.39 9.54
C ILE A 174 17.04 -0.02 9.75
N VAL A 175 15.87 0.23 9.15
CA VAL A 175 15.17 1.51 9.23
C VAL A 175 14.67 1.79 10.66
N GLU A 176 14.22 0.78 11.39
CA GLU A 176 13.73 0.89 12.77
C GLU A 176 14.78 1.43 13.74
N LYS A 177 16.07 1.16 13.49
CA LYS A 177 17.16 1.72 14.34
C LYS A 177 17.24 3.24 14.26
N GLU A 178 16.95 3.80 13.07
CA GLU A 178 16.98 5.25 12.82
C GLU A 178 15.62 5.90 13.07
N GLN A 179 14.52 5.13 12.99
CA GLN A 179 13.15 5.60 13.13
C GLN A 179 12.33 4.74 14.12
N PRO A 180 12.76 4.61 15.40
CA PRO A 180 12.20 3.61 16.33
C PRO A 180 10.75 3.87 16.74
N LYS A 181 10.23 5.08 16.54
CA LYS A 181 8.85 5.47 16.92
C LYS A 181 7.89 5.52 15.72
N ASN A 182 8.30 5.02 14.56
CA ASN A 182 7.48 5.09 13.37
C ASN A 182 6.37 4.02 13.39
N GLY A 183 5.12 4.47 13.53
CA GLY A 183 3.96 3.57 13.62
C GLY A 183 3.67 2.79 12.34
N GLN A 184 3.98 3.34 11.15
CA GLN A 184 3.83 2.61 9.89
C GLN A 184 4.81 1.44 9.81
N LEU A 185 6.05 1.68 10.23
CA LEU A 185 7.10 0.65 10.27
C LEU A 185 6.72 -0.50 11.20
N ALA A 186 6.14 -0.19 12.37
CA ALA A 186 5.65 -1.20 13.31
C ALA A 186 4.53 -2.06 12.71
N LYS A 187 3.55 -1.45 12.03
CA LYS A 187 2.47 -2.16 11.32
C LYS A 187 3.03 -3.05 10.20
N MET A 188 3.97 -2.53 9.41
CA MET A 188 4.61 -3.30 8.34
C MET A 188 5.41 -4.47 8.88
N LYS A 189 6.11 -4.30 10.00
CA LYS A 189 6.83 -5.36 10.70
C LYS A 189 5.90 -6.49 11.14
N GLN A 190 4.79 -6.14 11.80
CA GLN A 190 3.78 -7.10 12.22
C GLN A 190 3.21 -7.91 11.04
N LEU A 191 2.86 -7.23 9.94
CA LEU A 191 2.40 -7.88 8.72
C LEU A 191 3.47 -8.83 8.17
N ALA A 192 4.70 -8.35 8.00
CA ALA A 192 5.78 -9.15 7.44
C ALA A 192 6.17 -10.34 8.33
N GLU A 193 6.10 -10.20 9.67
CA GLU A 193 6.29 -11.30 10.62
C GLU A 193 5.21 -12.39 10.45
N THR A 194 3.96 -12.00 10.24
CA THR A 194 2.87 -12.94 9.98
C THR A 194 3.06 -13.65 8.63
N MET A 195 3.43 -12.91 7.60
CA MET A 195 3.46 -13.37 6.22
C MET A 195 4.75 -14.10 5.82
N LYS A 196 5.86 -13.94 6.56
CA LYS A 196 7.17 -14.54 6.21
C LYS A 196 7.17 -16.06 6.08
N ASN A 197 6.20 -16.72 6.72
CA ASN A 197 6.08 -18.18 6.77
C ASN A 197 4.99 -18.73 5.84
N VAL A 198 4.29 -17.86 5.08
CA VAL A 198 3.18 -18.28 4.21
C VAL A 198 3.42 -17.96 2.72
N GLY A 199 4.60 -17.51 2.36
CA GLY A 199 4.99 -17.28 0.96
C GLY A 199 5.28 -18.59 0.20
N THR A 200 5.43 -18.47 -1.12
CA THR A 200 5.80 -19.59 -2.01
C THR A 200 7.03 -20.32 -1.49
N GLY A 201 6.95 -21.65 -1.40
CA GLY A 201 8.01 -22.51 -0.85
C GLY A 201 8.03 -22.62 0.68
N ALA A 202 7.10 -21.96 1.38
CA ALA A 202 6.93 -22.13 2.81
C ALA A 202 6.09 -23.39 3.12
N THR A 203 6.32 -23.97 4.30
CA THR A 203 5.48 -25.04 4.82
C THR A 203 4.16 -24.48 5.34
N LEU A 204 3.05 -25.18 5.05
CA LEU A 204 1.74 -24.80 5.58
C LEU A 204 1.79 -24.67 7.11
N PRO A 205 1.44 -23.52 7.69
CA PRO A 205 1.42 -23.33 9.13
C PRO A 205 0.51 -24.36 9.81
N SER A 206 0.97 -24.92 10.93
CA SER A 206 0.16 -25.85 11.72
C SER A 206 -1.06 -25.16 12.29
N PHE A 207 -2.26 -25.69 12.06
CA PHE A 207 -3.51 -25.20 12.62
C PHE A 207 -4.49 -26.33 12.94
N THR A 208 -5.41 -26.04 13.83
CA THR A 208 -6.64 -26.81 14.06
C THR A 208 -7.81 -25.83 14.15
N ALA A 209 -8.93 -26.16 13.54
CA ALA A 209 -10.14 -25.36 13.57
C ALA A 209 -11.38 -26.26 13.48
N TYR A 210 -12.52 -25.77 13.93
CA TYR A 210 -13.80 -26.47 13.75
C TYR A 210 -14.50 -25.91 12.50
N ASP A 211 -14.99 -26.84 11.67
CA ASP A 211 -15.86 -26.45 10.56
C ASP A 211 -17.24 -26.00 11.06
N ILE A 212 -18.06 -25.52 10.15
CA ILE A 212 -19.40 -25.01 10.44
C ILE A 212 -20.36 -26.09 11.02
N ASN A 213 -20.00 -27.37 10.88
CA ASN A 213 -20.73 -28.52 11.40
C ASN A 213 -20.13 -29.05 12.72
N GLY A 214 -19.08 -28.44 13.23
CA GLY A 214 -18.39 -28.86 14.46
C GLY A 214 -17.36 -29.96 14.27
N LYS A 215 -16.99 -30.32 13.04
CA LYS A 215 -15.91 -31.27 12.76
C LYS A 215 -14.56 -30.58 12.92
N LEU A 216 -13.62 -31.23 13.62
CA LEU A 216 -12.24 -30.76 13.74
C LEU A 216 -11.49 -30.97 12.44
N ILE A 217 -10.78 -29.96 11.99
CA ILE A 217 -9.94 -29.94 10.78
C ILE A 217 -8.54 -29.50 11.16
N SER A 218 -7.52 -30.06 10.51
CA SER A 218 -6.13 -29.71 10.78
C SER A 218 -5.33 -29.50 9.50
N SER A 219 -4.20 -28.78 9.64
CA SER A 219 -3.21 -28.62 8.58
C SER A 219 -2.68 -29.98 8.08
N THR A 220 -2.54 -30.99 8.97
CA THR A 220 -2.10 -32.33 8.61
C THR A 220 -3.08 -33.01 7.65
N GLU A 221 -4.39 -32.85 7.90
CA GLU A 221 -5.43 -33.38 7.01
C GLU A 221 -5.32 -32.75 5.62
N MET A 222 -5.07 -31.45 5.52
CA MET A 222 -4.90 -30.75 4.25
C MET A 222 -3.62 -31.19 3.52
N SER A 223 -2.51 -31.30 4.24
CA SER A 223 -1.21 -31.70 3.68
C SER A 223 -1.14 -33.17 3.23
N SER A 224 -2.12 -33.99 3.55
CA SER A 224 -2.14 -35.41 3.17
C SER A 224 -2.55 -35.66 1.70
N ALA A 225 -3.03 -34.64 0.99
CA ALA A 225 -3.39 -34.77 -0.43
C ALA A 225 -2.25 -34.25 -1.33
N PRO A 226 -2.12 -34.76 -2.56
CA PRO A 226 -1.17 -34.24 -3.54
C PRO A 226 -1.35 -32.76 -3.83
N VAL A 227 -2.61 -32.28 -3.82
CA VAL A 227 -2.97 -30.88 -3.97
C VAL A 227 -4.00 -30.50 -2.91
N ALA A 228 -3.76 -29.41 -2.20
CA ALA A 228 -4.70 -28.83 -1.27
C ALA A 228 -4.94 -27.35 -1.64
N VAL A 229 -6.20 -26.92 -1.63
CA VAL A 229 -6.58 -25.51 -1.85
C VAL A 229 -7.33 -25.04 -0.61
N ILE A 230 -6.79 -23.99 0.00
CA ILE A 230 -7.43 -23.25 1.08
C ILE A 230 -7.81 -21.89 0.50
N TYR A 231 -9.07 -21.50 0.62
CA TYR A 231 -9.57 -20.27 -0.01
C TYR A 231 -10.59 -19.55 0.87
N THR A 232 -10.79 -18.28 0.60
CA THR A 232 -11.81 -17.44 1.23
C THR A 232 -12.98 -17.21 0.26
N TRP A 233 -14.18 -17.07 0.81
CA TRP A 233 -15.36 -16.70 0.07
C TRP A 233 -16.38 -15.99 0.94
N ALA A 234 -17.39 -15.34 0.33
CA ALA A 234 -18.48 -14.67 1.04
C ALA A 234 -19.79 -14.75 0.25
N THR A 235 -20.93 -14.79 0.95
CA THR A 235 -22.25 -14.85 0.30
C THR A 235 -22.59 -13.57 -0.47
N TYR A 236 -22.00 -12.45 -0.12
CA TYR A 236 -22.18 -11.15 -0.80
C TYR A 236 -21.21 -10.92 -1.96
N ASN A 237 -20.29 -11.85 -2.23
CA ASN A 237 -19.31 -11.73 -3.32
C ASN A 237 -19.54 -12.84 -4.36
N TYR A 238 -20.15 -12.49 -5.47
CA TYR A 238 -20.52 -13.43 -6.55
C TYR A 238 -19.30 -14.12 -7.18
N ASP A 239 -18.21 -13.41 -7.39
CA ASP A 239 -16.99 -13.98 -7.98
C ASP A 239 -16.40 -15.09 -7.09
N SER A 240 -16.43 -14.89 -5.77
CA SER A 240 -15.97 -15.91 -4.81
C SER A 240 -16.88 -17.13 -4.77
N GLN A 241 -18.19 -16.96 -4.99
CA GLN A 241 -19.14 -18.08 -5.12
C GLN A 241 -18.91 -18.86 -6.43
N ASP A 242 -18.65 -18.16 -7.53
CA ASP A 242 -18.33 -18.81 -8.81
C ASP A 242 -17.01 -19.58 -8.73
N MET A 243 -15.98 -19.01 -8.12
CA MET A 243 -14.73 -19.72 -7.82
C MET A 243 -14.99 -20.98 -6.98
N GLN A 244 -15.83 -20.90 -5.96
CA GLN A 244 -16.19 -22.06 -5.13
C GLN A 244 -16.86 -23.18 -5.92
N ARG A 245 -17.79 -22.84 -6.83
CA ARG A 245 -18.45 -23.80 -7.71
C ARG A 245 -17.45 -24.45 -8.69
N GLU A 246 -16.54 -23.67 -9.23
CA GLU A 246 -15.48 -24.20 -10.10
C GLU A 246 -14.54 -25.14 -9.34
N LEU A 247 -14.07 -24.76 -8.15
CA LEU A 247 -13.23 -25.59 -7.29
C LEU A 247 -13.93 -26.93 -6.95
N LYS A 248 -15.22 -26.90 -6.62
CA LYS A 248 -16.04 -28.11 -6.41
C LYS A 248 -16.05 -29.00 -7.67
N SER A 249 -16.22 -28.42 -8.86
CA SER A 249 -16.17 -29.16 -10.10
C SER A 249 -14.82 -29.82 -10.35
N ARG A 250 -13.73 -29.08 -10.13
CA ARG A 250 -12.35 -29.59 -10.21
C ARG A 250 -12.07 -30.71 -9.20
N GLN A 251 -12.57 -30.55 -7.97
CA GLN A 251 -12.41 -31.58 -6.92
C GLN A 251 -13.04 -32.90 -7.35
N LYS A 252 -14.28 -32.88 -7.90
CA LYS A 252 -14.96 -34.08 -8.41
C LYS A 252 -14.17 -34.77 -9.50
N LYS A 253 -13.53 -34.01 -10.40
CA LYS A 253 -12.72 -34.53 -11.51
C LYS A 253 -11.33 -35.02 -11.08
N SER A 254 -10.89 -34.69 -9.88
CA SER A 254 -9.54 -34.95 -9.42
C SER A 254 -9.29 -36.39 -8.93
N ASN A 255 -10.32 -37.22 -8.83
CA ASN A 255 -10.25 -38.59 -8.29
C ASN A 255 -9.58 -38.65 -6.92
N GLY A 256 -9.94 -37.71 -6.02
CA GLY A 256 -9.42 -37.63 -4.65
C GLY A 256 -8.04 -36.97 -4.50
N LYS A 257 -7.43 -36.50 -5.58
CA LYS A 257 -6.12 -35.83 -5.54
C LYS A 257 -6.19 -34.39 -5.05
N LEU A 258 -7.36 -33.73 -5.10
CA LEU A 258 -7.56 -32.37 -4.66
C LEU A 258 -8.40 -32.33 -3.38
N LYS A 259 -7.83 -31.79 -2.30
CA LYS A 259 -8.57 -31.42 -1.10
C LYS A 259 -8.89 -29.94 -1.10
N LEU A 260 -10.08 -29.60 -0.62
CA LEU A 260 -10.54 -28.22 -0.48
C LEU A 260 -10.87 -27.93 0.98
N MET A 261 -10.59 -26.73 1.41
CA MET A 261 -11.05 -26.13 2.66
C MET A 261 -11.32 -24.66 2.42
N ALA A 262 -12.39 -24.13 3.00
CA ALA A 262 -12.78 -22.74 2.82
C ALA A 262 -12.98 -22.00 4.14
N PHE A 263 -12.71 -20.71 4.12
CA PHE A 263 -13.15 -19.75 5.13
C PHE A 263 -14.28 -18.91 4.56
N CYS A 264 -15.43 -18.92 5.24
CA CYS A 264 -16.54 -18.03 4.90
C CYS A 264 -16.37 -16.73 5.69
N LEU A 265 -16.31 -15.61 4.97
CA LEU A 265 -16.13 -14.28 5.55
C LEU A 265 -17.45 -13.60 5.93
N ASP A 266 -18.54 -14.35 6.04
CA ASP A 266 -19.82 -13.83 6.50
C ASP A 266 -19.85 -13.71 8.03
N ALA A 267 -20.46 -12.64 8.54
CA ALA A 267 -20.76 -12.52 9.95
C ALA A 267 -21.84 -13.53 10.41
N SER A 268 -22.73 -13.95 9.48
CA SER A 268 -23.86 -14.83 9.74
C SER A 268 -23.58 -16.28 9.36
N LYS A 269 -23.46 -17.14 10.37
CA LYS A 269 -23.34 -18.61 10.16
C LYS A 269 -24.57 -19.21 9.46
N SER A 270 -25.75 -18.64 9.66
CA SER A 270 -27.00 -19.12 9.03
C SER A 270 -26.99 -18.86 7.52
N GLU A 271 -26.56 -17.69 7.08
CA GLU A 271 -26.45 -17.36 5.66
C GLU A 271 -25.41 -18.24 4.96
N CYS A 272 -24.24 -18.42 5.58
CA CYS A 272 -23.23 -19.36 5.13
C CYS A 272 -23.82 -20.77 4.94
N LYS A 273 -24.53 -21.32 5.97
CA LYS A 273 -25.17 -22.65 5.88
C LYS A 273 -26.19 -22.77 4.74
N ASN A 274 -27.01 -21.76 4.54
CA ASN A 274 -28.01 -21.73 3.48
C ASN A 274 -27.36 -21.78 2.10
N ASN A 275 -26.30 -21.00 1.90
CA ASN A 275 -25.55 -20.96 0.64
C ASN A 275 -24.86 -22.31 0.36
N ILE A 276 -24.20 -22.91 1.37
CA ILE A 276 -23.56 -24.23 1.28
C ILE A 276 -24.58 -25.29 0.83
N LYS A 277 -25.79 -25.29 1.40
CA LYS A 277 -26.87 -26.21 1.01
C LYS A 277 -27.32 -25.98 -0.42
N ARG A 278 -27.58 -24.72 -0.78
CA ARG A 278 -28.02 -24.36 -2.14
C ARG A 278 -27.03 -24.84 -3.19
N ASP A 279 -25.74 -24.59 -3.00
CA ASP A 279 -24.69 -24.91 -3.96
C ASP A 279 -24.11 -26.32 -3.74
N SER A 280 -24.65 -27.10 -2.76
CA SER A 280 -24.21 -28.46 -2.42
C SER A 280 -22.70 -28.56 -2.24
N ILE A 281 -22.10 -27.66 -1.45
CA ILE A 281 -20.68 -27.64 -1.15
C ILE A 281 -20.40 -28.64 -0.03
N ALA A 282 -19.45 -29.56 -0.30
CA ALA A 282 -19.13 -30.67 0.60
C ALA A 282 -17.75 -30.54 1.29
N CYS A 283 -16.92 -29.58 0.89
CA CYS A 283 -15.64 -29.39 1.56
C CYS A 283 -15.84 -28.78 2.96
N PRO A 284 -14.89 -28.98 3.90
CA PRO A 284 -14.88 -28.31 5.19
C PRO A 284 -14.92 -26.79 5.02
N ILE A 285 -15.79 -26.10 5.79
CA ILE A 285 -15.93 -24.67 5.76
C ILE A 285 -15.87 -24.14 7.18
N ILE A 286 -14.94 -23.23 7.45
CA ILE A 286 -14.82 -22.51 8.71
C ILE A 286 -15.63 -21.22 8.58
N CYS A 287 -16.59 -21.01 9.47
CA CYS A 287 -17.41 -19.81 9.56
C CYS A 287 -17.74 -19.58 11.03
N ASN A 288 -16.96 -18.76 11.71
CA ASN A 288 -17.13 -18.44 13.13
C ASN A 288 -17.79 -17.06 13.35
N GLY A 289 -17.99 -16.28 12.28
CA GLY A 289 -18.53 -14.92 12.34
C GLY A 289 -17.47 -13.85 12.59
N GLU A 290 -16.21 -14.23 12.75
CA GLU A 290 -15.10 -13.28 12.98
C GLU A 290 -14.60 -12.64 11.66
N MET A 291 -15.10 -13.06 10.49
CA MET A 291 -14.76 -12.53 9.20
C MET A 291 -13.23 -12.55 8.96
N LEU A 292 -12.62 -11.41 8.62
CA LEU A 292 -11.16 -11.26 8.45
C LEU A 292 -10.37 -11.30 9.77
N GLU A 293 -11.06 -11.26 10.93
CA GLU A 293 -10.42 -11.31 12.24
C GLU A 293 -10.14 -12.74 12.73
N ASP A 294 -10.61 -13.77 12.01
CA ASP A 294 -10.36 -15.19 12.33
C ASP A 294 -8.87 -15.47 12.52
N LYS A 295 -8.52 -16.05 13.65
CA LYS A 295 -7.13 -16.31 14.05
C LYS A 295 -6.43 -17.32 13.13
N THR A 296 -7.17 -18.31 12.62
CA THR A 296 -6.60 -19.33 11.71
C THR A 296 -6.39 -18.73 10.34
N LEU A 297 -7.32 -17.90 9.86
CA LEU A 297 -7.18 -17.16 8.62
C LEU A 297 -5.92 -16.28 8.64
N LYS A 298 -5.77 -15.46 9.69
CA LYS A 298 -4.57 -14.61 9.88
C LYS A 298 -3.27 -15.43 9.95
N LYS A 299 -3.30 -16.59 10.63
CA LYS A 299 -2.14 -17.46 10.71
C LYS A 299 -1.74 -18.05 9.36
N LEU A 300 -2.70 -18.25 8.47
CA LEU A 300 -2.50 -18.73 7.10
C LEU A 300 -2.13 -17.61 6.13
N GLY A 301 -2.20 -16.33 6.54
CA GLY A 301 -1.89 -15.18 5.71
C GLY A 301 -2.92 -14.92 4.61
N LEU A 302 -4.17 -15.25 4.88
CA LEU A 302 -5.33 -15.08 4.00
C LEU A 302 -6.18 -13.87 4.42
#